data_11066c48b96158b4141f7c4f9e952190
#
_entry.id   11066c48b96158b4141f7c4f9e952190
#
_cell.length_a   1.000
_cell.length_b   1.000
_cell.length_c   1.000
_cell.angle_alpha   90.00
_cell.angle_beta   90.00
_cell.angle_gamma   90.00
#
_symmetry.space_group_name_H-M   'P 1'
#
loop_
_entity.id
_entity.type
_entity.pdbx_description
1 polymer ?
#
loop_
_entity_poly.entity_id
_entity_poly.type
_entity_poly.pdbx_seq_one_letter_code
_entity_poly.pdbx_strand_id
1 'polypeptide(L)'
;YLSSLALVLVVFNSLTIRVIKNSPNKVAGTVSVLIPMRNEEENVKSCLSSILQQKGLENLEVLALDDGSTDNTSNEVKAFPNVQLISGETLPDKWLGKLWACQQLAEKSTGDYLVFVDADVRLSDYAVANSISKMGNWDFISPYPRQLTSGFVQKIFQPLLQWSWLASVPLLIAQKFSIKSMAVANGQFLIIKRD
;
A
#
# COMPACT_ATOMS: atom_id res chain seq x y z
N TYR A 1 17.42 -0.96 -31.08
CA TYR A 1 18.23 -1.52 -29.97
C TYR A 1 17.60 -1.21 -28.58
N LEU A 2 17.24 0.05 -28.24
CA LEU A 2 16.62 0.38 -26.95
C LEU A 2 15.27 -0.29 -26.74
N SER A 3 14.42 -0.30 -27.76
CA SER A 3 13.10 -0.96 -27.71
C SER A 3 13.21 -2.48 -27.53
N SER A 4 14.21 -3.10 -28.18
CA SER A 4 14.46 -4.54 -28.02
C SER A 4 14.93 -4.88 -26.60
N LEU A 5 15.81 -4.06 -26.02
CA LEU A 5 16.27 -4.23 -24.63
C LEU A 5 15.12 -4.05 -23.63
N ALA A 6 14.27 -3.03 -23.81
CA ALA A 6 13.09 -2.81 -22.99
C ALA A 6 12.13 -4.00 -23.06
N LEU A 7 11.89 -4.55 -24.25
CA LEU A 7 11.05 -5.74 -24.42
C LEU A 7 11.62 -6.95 -23.68
N VAL A 8 12.91 -7.21 -23.82
CA VAL A 8 13.59 -8.31 -23.10
C VAL A 8 13.42 -8.14 -21.59
N LEU A 9 13.62 -6.92 -21.06
CA LEU A 9 13.47 -6.64 -19.65
C LEU A 9 12.03 -6.83 -19.15
N VAL A 10 11.04 -6.40 -19.91
CA VAL A 10 9.62 -6.61 -19.60
C VAL A 10 9.30 -8.11 -19.55
N VAL A 11 9.71 -8.87 -20.55
CA VAL A 11 9.49 -10.33 -20.57
C VAL A 11 10.18 -11.00 -19.38
N PHE A 12 11.44 -10.67 -19.11
CA PHE A 12 12.19 -11.20 -17.96
C PHE A 12 11.49 -10.88 -16.65
N ASN A 13 11.12 -9.60 -16.40
CA ASN A 13 10.43 -9.20 -15.20
C ASN A 13 9.05 -9.86 -15.08
N SER A 14 8.30 -9.99 -16.17
CA SER A 14 6.98 -10.66 -16.17
C SER A 14 7.06 -12.14 -15.76
N LEU A 15 8.15 -12.81 -16.09
CA LEU A 15 8.39 -14.20 -15.72
C LEU A 15 8.96 -14.38 -14.32
N THR A 16 9.63 -13.36 -13.77
CA THR A 16 10.33 -13.44 -12.48
C THR A 16 9.66 -12.68 -11.35
N ILE A 17 8.67 -11.84 -11.64
CA ILE A 17 7.94 -11.07 -10.61
C ILE A 17 7.26 -12.00 -9.62
N ARG A 18 7.40 -11.67 -8.34
CA ARG A 18 6.77 -12.44 -7.27
C ARG A 18 5.29 -12.07 -7.15
N VAL A 19 4.43 -13.05 -7.36
CA VAL A 19 2.99 -12.89 -7.18
C VAL A 19 2.58 -13.30 -5.77
N ILE A 20 1.82 -12.44 -5.10
CA ILE A 20 1.20 -12.75 -3.82
C ILE A 20 -0.09 -13.51 -4.11
N LYS A 21 -0.08 -14.80 -3.81
CA LYS A 21 -1.26 -15.66 -3.98
C LYS A 21 -2.19 -15.50 -2.79
N ASN A 22 -3.49 -15.55 -3.04
CA ASN A 22 -4.48 -15.57 -1.97
C ASN A 22 -4.46 -16.95 -1.28
N SER A 23 -3.89 -17.01 -0.08
CA SER A 23 -3.76 -18.24 0.72
C SER A 23 -4.02 -17.93 2.19
N PRO A 24 -4.52 -18.88 3.00
CA PRO A 24 -4.88 -18.65 4.39
C PRO A 24 -3.63 -18.63 5.30
N ASN A 25 -2.70 -17.70 5.06
CA ASN A 25 -1.56 -17.50 5.93
C ASN A 25 -1.98 -16.85 7.25
N LYS A 26 -1.19 -17.11 8.30
CA LYS A 26 -1.33 -16.47 9.61
C LYS A 26 -0.09 -15.67 9.93
N VAL A 27 -0.29 -14.51 10.55
CA VAL A 27 0.76 -13.58 11.00
C VAL A 27 0.57 -13.39 12.49
N ALA A 28 1.63 -13.67 13.25
CA ALA A 28 1.69 -13.41 14.68
C ALA A 28 2.05 -11.94 14.95
N GLY A 29 1.68 -11.46 16.14
CA GLY A 29 1.92 -10.10 16.56
C GLY A 29 0.84 -9.12 16.09
N THR A 30 1.15 -7.84 16.21
CA THR A 30 0.21 -6.76 15.91
C THR A 30 0.53 -6.11 14.56
N VAL A 31 -0.50 -5.93 13.76
CA VAL A 31 -0.43 -5.24 12.45
C VAL A 31 -1.20 -3.95 12.54
N SER A 32 -0.53 -2.81 12.37
CA SER A 32 -1.16 -1.49 12.29
C SER A 32 -1.40 -1.12 10.83
N VAL A 33 -2.67 -0.99 10.44
CA VAL A 33 -3.05 -0.47 9.12
C VAL A 33 -3.28 1.02 9.23
N LEU A 34 -2.53 1.79 8.44
CA LEU A 34 -2.37 3.23 8.51
C LEU A 34 -2.89 3.89 7.24
N ILE A 35 -3.95 4.70 7.37
CA ILE A 35 -4.67 5.23 6.21
C ILE A 35 -4.69 6.76 6.28
N PRO A 36 -3.81 7.46 5.54
CA PRO A 36 -3.92 8.90 5.37
C PRO A 36 -5.11 9.22 4.45
N MET A 37 -5.96 10.14 4.88
CA MET A 37 -7.19 10.51 4.17
C MET A 37 -7.29 12.03 4.02
N ARG A 38 -7.73 12.48 2.86
CA ARG A 38 -8.09 13.88 2.61
C ARG A 38 -9.09 13.96 1.48
N ASN A 39 -10.32 14.39 1.78
CA ASN A 39 -11.44 14.45 0.83
C ASN A 39 -11.71 13.10 0.13
N GLU A 40 -11.92 12.07 0.94
CA GLU A 40 -12.09 10.67 0.51
C GLU A 40 -13.47 10.08 0.88
N GLU A 41 -14.50 10.93 1.09
CA GLU A 41 -15.82 10.51 1.59
C GLU A 41 -16.42 9.33 0.81
N GLU A 42 -16.24 9.29 -0.51
CA GLU A 42 -16.73 8.20 -1.36
C GLU A 42 -15.97 6.88 -1.16
N ASN A 43 -14.74 6.96 -0.68
CA ASN A 43 -13.83 5.82 -0.55
C ASN A 43 -13.83 5.19 0.85
N VAL A 44 -14.09 5.97 1.91
CA VAL A 44 -13.96 5.55 3.31
C VAL A 44 -14.63 4.21 3.57
N LYS A 45 -15.93 4.10 3.27
CA LYS A 45 -16.72 2.91 3.59
C LYS A 45 -16.15 1.64 2.99
N SER A 46 -15.82 1.66 1.70
CA SER A 46 -15.34 0.48 1.01
C SER A 46 -13.89 0.14 1.37
N CYS A 47 -13.05 1.14 1.63
CA CYS A 47 -11.68 0.96 2.11
C CYS A 47 -11.68 0.31 3.50
N LEU A 48 -12.30 0.95 4.49
CA LEU A 48 -12.31 0.47 5.87
C LEU A 48 -12.99 -0.89 6.00
N SER A 49 -14.08 -1.14 5.27
CA SER A 49 -14.72 -2.47 5.26
C SER A 49 -13.75 -3.55 4.76
N SER A 50 -12.97 -3.30 3.72
CA SER A 50 -11.99 -4.26 3.19
C SER A 50 -10.82 -4.52 4.16
N ILE A 51 -10.45 -3.51 4.94
CA ILE A 51 -9.39 -3.59 5.96
C ILE A 51 -9.89 -4.36 7.18
N LEU A 52 -11.06 -4.03 7.70
CA LEU A 52 -11.63 -4.70 8.88
C LEU A 52 -12.01 -6.17 8.62
N GLN A 53 -12.18 -6.55 7.35
CA GLN A 53 -12.42 -7.94 6.94
C GLN A 53 -11.14 -8.75 6.73
N GLN A 54 -9.94 -8.17 6.96
CA GLN A 54 -8.68 -8.90 6.82
C GLN A 54 -8.65 -10.13 7.73
N LYS A 55 -8.16 -11.22 7.18
CA LYS A 55 -8.03 -12.53 7.85
C LYS A 55 -6.56 -12.91 8.01
N GLY A 56 -6.30 -13.80 8.96
CA GLY A 56 -4.96 -14.34 9.19
C GLY A 56 -4.05 -13.41 9.98
N LEU A 57 -4.57 -12.36 10.62
CA LEU A 57 -3.87 -11.49 11.54
C LEU A 57 -4.25 -11.84 12.97
N GLU A 58 -3.28 -11.96 13.86
CA GLU A 58 -3.54 -12.22 15.28
C GLU A 58 -4.15 -11.00 15.95
N ASN A 59 -3.53 -9.83 15.76
CA ASN A 59 -4.04 -8.56 16.24
C ASN A 59 -4.02 -7.54 15.08
N LEU A 60 -5.12 -6.81 14.92
CA LEU A 60 -5.28 -5.77 13.92
C LEU A 60 -5.60 -4.44 14.60
N GLU A 61 -4.74 -3.46 14.39
CA GLU A 61 -4.93 -2.06 14.76
C GLU A 61 -5.20 -1.25 13.48
N VAL A 62 -6.21 -0.40 13.46
CA VAL A 62 -6.55 0.41 12.28
C VAL A 62 -6.62 1.88 12.68
N LEU A 63 -5.76 2.71 12.06
CA LEU A 63 -5.68 4.15 12.26
C LEU A 63 -5.96 4.87 10.95
N ALA A 64 -6.92 5.77 10.96
CA ALA A 64 -7.18 6.69 9.86
C ALA A 64 -6.84 8.12 10.30
N LEU A 65 -6.05 8.84 9.51
CA LEU A 65 -5.72 10.24 9.76
C LEU A 65 -6.40 11.12 8.73
N ASP A 66 -7.24 12.03 9.22
CA ASP A 66 -7.87 13.06 8.41
C ASP A 66 -6.94 14.29 8.32
N ASP A 67 -6.36 14.50 7.15
CA ASP A 67 -5.45 15.63 6.86
C ASP A 67 -6.22 16.89 6.42
N GLY A 68 -7.19 17.31 7.24
CA GLY A 68 -7.97 18.52 7.00
C GLY A 68 -8.94 18.41 5.83
N SER A 69 -9.74 17.35 5.78
CA SER A 69 -10.83 17.21 4.81
C SER A 69 -11.88 18.30 4.97
N THR A 70 -12.46 18.70 3.84
CA THR A 70 -13.56 19.68 3.76
C THR A 70 -14.90 19.04 3.41
N ASP A 71 -14.88 17.74 3.09
CA ASP A 71 -16.04 16.89 2.81
C ASP A 71 -16.48 16.08 4.06
N ASN A 72 -17.27 15.05 3.87
CA ASN A 72 -17.77 14.22 4.97
C ASN A 72 -16.82 13.09 5.43
N THR A 73 -15.56 13.07 4.98
CA THR A 73 -14.57 12.01 5.26
C THR A 73 -14.50 11.66 6.75
N SER A 74 -14.30 12.65 7.63
CA SER A 74 -14.20 12.43 9.09
C SER A 74 -15.43 11.75 9.68
N ASN A 75 -16.65 12.13 9.25
CA ASN A 75 -17.87 11.54 9.78
C ASN A 75 -18.07 10.12 9.27
N GLU A 76 -17.70 9.84 8.02
CA GLU A 76 -17.72 8.49 7.48
C GLU A 76 -16.77 7.56 8.24
N VAL A 77 -15.57 8.03 8.63
CA VAL A 77 -14.64 7.24 9.47
C VAL A 77 -15.21 6.98 10.86
N LYS A 78 -15.85 7.96 11.51
CA LYS A 78 -16.47 7.82 12.84
C LYS A 78 -17.57 6.75 12.88
N ALA A 79 -18.15 6.39 11.74
CA ALA A 79 -19.12 5.30 11.66
C ALA A 79 -18.49 3.90 11.90
N PHE A 80 -17.16 3.81 11.96
CA PHE A 80 -16.42 2.57 12.19
C PHE A 80 -15.79 2.57 13.60
N PRO A 81 -16.43 1.99 14.62
CA PRO A 81 -15.96 2.06 16.02
C PRO A 81 -14.60 1.37 16.25
N ASN A 82 -14.21 0.45 15.36
CA ASN A 82 -12.93 -0.27 15.44
C ASN A 82 -11.80 0.44 14.68
N VAL A 83 -12.00 1.69 14.25
CA VAL A 83 -11.01 2.52 13.57
C VAL A 83 -10.72 3.73 14.44
N GLN A 84 -9.46 3.93 14.77
CA GLN A 84 -9.02 5.13 15.47
C GLN A 84 -8.89 6.29 14.47
N LEU A 85 -9.76 7.29 14.58
CA LEU A 85 -9.65 8.52 13.82
C LEU A 85 -8.67 9.47 14.49
N ILE A 86 -7.71 9.97 13.73
CA ILE A 86 -6.71 10.96 14.13
C ILE A 86 -6.94 12.22 13.29
N SER A 87 -6.95 13.38 13.93
CA SER A 87 -6.90 14.66 13.21
C SER A 87 -5.45 15.00 12.90
N GLY A 88 -5.15 15.32 11.66
CA GLY A 88 -3.83 15.70 11.21
C GLY A 88 -3.35 17.01 11.86
N GLU A 89 -2.09 17.06 12.20
CA GLU A 89 -1.43 18.26 12.74
C GLU A 89 -1.00 19.19 11.61
N THR A 90 -0.75 20.45 11.94
CA THR A 90 -0.26 21.45 10.97
C THR A 90 0.99 20.96 10.25
N LEU A 91 1.00 21.11 8.92
CA LEU A 91 2.12 20.71 8.07
C LEU A 91 3.37 21.51 8.41
N PRO A 92 4.47 20.89 8.85
CA PRO A 92 5.72 21.60 9.11
C PRO A 92 6.39 22.05 7.80
N ASP A 93 7.23 23.08 7.89
CA ASP A 93 8.03 23.55 6.75
C ASP A 93 8.84 22.40 6.12
N LYS A 94 8.86 22.38 4.79
CA LYS A 94 9.59 21.39 3.96
C LYS A 94 9.02 19.97 3.96
N TRP A 95 7.90 19.71 4.63
CA TRP A 95 7.20 18.44 4.55
C TRP A 95 6.17 18.45 3.42
N LEU A 96 5.91 17.26 2.85
CA LEU A 96 4.78 17.03 1.95
C LEU A 96 3.60 16.47 2.77
N GLY A 97 2.37 16.94 2.51
CA GLY A 97 1.20 16.60 3.31
C GLY A 97 1.02 15.09 3.54
N LYS A 98 1.01 14.30 2.47
CA LYS A 98 0.87 12.83 2.58
C LYS A 98 1.98 12.19 3.42
N LEU A 99 3.23 12.63 3.27
CA LEU A 99 4.35 12.06 4.04
C LEU A 99 4.23 12.44 5.52
N TRP A 100 3.80 13.67 5.81
CA TRP A 100 3.55 14.10 7.18
C TRP A 100 2.42 13.32 7.84
N ALA A 101 1.32 13.09 7.11
CA ALA A 101 0.23 12.24 7.58
C ALA A 101 0.69 10.81 7.87
N CYS A 102 1.51 10.21 7.00
CA CYS A 102 2.09 8.88 7.22
C CYS A 102 3.01 8.85 8.45
N GLN A 103 3.83 9.90 8.67
CA GLN A 103 4.71 10.01 9.83
C GLN A 103 3.90 10.03 11.13
N GLN A 104 2.88 10.87 11.22
CA GLN A 104 2.01 10.95 12.40
C GLN A 104 1.31 9.61 12.68
N LEU A 105 0.82 8.92 11.65
CA LEU A 105 0.23 7.59 11.77
C LEU A 105 1.23 6.58 12.32
N ALA A 106 2.46 6.57 11.80
CA ALA A 106 3.51 5.67 12.28
C ALA A 106 3.85 5.91 13.76
N GLU A 107 3.94 7.16 14.18
CA GLU A 107 4.24 7.53 15.58
C GLU A 107 3.12 7.14 16.56
N LYS A 108 1.87 7.19 16.10
CA LYS A 108 0.69 6.87 16.94
C LYS A 108 0.32 5.37 16.92
N SER A 109 0.92 4.58 16.06
CA SER A 109 0.66 3.15 15.93
C SER A 109 1.55 2.30 16.84
N THR A 110 1.09 1.09 17.19
CA THR A 110 1.78 0.20 18.14
C THR A 110 2.24 -1.13 17.54
N GLY A 111 1.85 -1.43 16.30
CA GLY A 111 2.08 -2.74 15.69
C GLY A 111 3.52 -3.04 15.32
N ASP A 112 3.85 -4.32 15.25
CA ASP A 112 5.12 -4.86 14.76
C ASP A 112 5.30 -4.67 13.25
N TYR A 113 4.18 -4.56 12.54
CA TYR A 113 4.12 -4.28 11.11
C TYR A 113 3.29 -3.02 10.86
N LEU A 114 3.86 -2.07 10.12
CA LEU A 114 3.19 -0.87 9.65
C LEU A 114 2.72 -1.07 8.21
N VAL A 115 1.43 -1.00 7.99
CA VAL A 115 0.81 -1.22 6.68
C VAL A 115 0.16 0.07 6.22
N PHE A 116 0.83 0.80 5.34
CA PHE A 116 0.28 2.02 4.73
C PHE A 116 -0.62 1.64 3.55
N VAL A 117 -1.83 2.16 3.55
CA VAL A 117 -2.84 1.89 2.51
C VAL A 117 -3.50 3.20 2.11
N ASP A 118 -3.58 3.49 0.80
CA ASP A 118 -4.33 4.63 0.30
C ASP A 118 -5.85 4.37 0.43
N ALA A 119 -6.62 5.43 0.64
CA ALA A 119 -8.06 5.35 0.86
C ALA A 119 -8.84 4.77 -0.34
N ASP A 120 -8.29 4.85 -1.54
CA ASP A 120 -8.85 4.28 -2.77
C ASP A 120 -8.53 2.79 -3.00
N VAL A 121 -7.71 2.18 -2.14
CA VAL A 121 -7.33 0.75 -2.23
C VAL A 121 -8.39 -0.14 -1.58
N ARG A 122 -8.63 -1.31 -2.18
CA ARG A 122 -9.49 -2.37 -1.66
C ARG A 122 -8.68 -3.65 -1.53
N LEU A 123 -8.62 -4.17 -0.31
CA LEU A 123 -7.83 -5.36 0.01
C LEU A 123 -8.69 -6.63 -0.08
N SER A 124 -8.14 -7.70 -0.64
CA SER A 124 -8.73 -9.03 -0.53
C SER A 124 -8.49 -9.61 0.88
N ASP A 125 -9.29 -10.60 1.28
CA ASP A 125 -9.38 -11.13 2.65
C ASP A 125 -8.05 -11.44 3.34
N TYR A 126 -7.04 -11.89 2.62
CA TYR A 126 -5.72 -12.27 3.15
C TYR A 126 -4.58 -11.41 2.58
N ALA A 127 -4.87 -10.24 2.01
CA ALA A 127 -3.87 -9.44 1.33
C ALA A 127 -2.71 -9.05 2.24
N VAL A 128 -3.01 -8.59 3.46
CA VAL A 128 -1.99 -8.18 4.43
C VAL A 128 -1.19 -9.39 4.93
N ALA A 129 -1.86 -10.46 5.39
CA ALA A 129 -1.18 -11.65 5.89
C ALA A 129 -0.29 -12.31 4.84
N ASN A 130 -0.77 -12.38 3.59
CA ASN A 130 0.02 -12.95 2.48
C ASN A 130 1.22 -12.09 2.12
N SER A 131 1.08 -10.77 2.19
CA SER A 131 2.17 -9.84 1.92
C SER A 131 3.26 -9.95 2.99
N ILE A 132 2.89 -9.95 4.26
CA ILE A 132 3.83 -10.13 5.38
C ILE A 132 4.54 -11.48 5.29
N SER A 133 3.80 -12.57 5.00
CA SER A 133 4.41 -13.90 4.81
C SER A 133 5.43 -13.94 3.67
N LYS A 134 5.34 -13.04 2.70
CA LYS A 134 6.28 -12.93 1.58
C LYS A 134 7.50 -12.04 1.87
N MET A 135 7.46 -11.26 2.94
CA MET A 135 8.60 -10.41 3.31
C MET A 135 9.86 -11.23 3.62
N GLY A 136 9.71 -12.36 4.32
CA GLY A 136 10.88 -13.14 4.78
C GLY A 136 11.81 -12.28 5.63
N ASN A 137 13.05 -12.10 5.16
CA ASN A 137 14.08 -11.29 5.83
C ASN A 137 14.11 -9.81 5.35
N TRP A 138 13.14 -9.36 4.59
CA TRP A 138 13.09 -7.97 4.15
C TRP A 138 12.40 -7.08 5.18
N ASP A 139 12.90 -5.86 5.32
CA ASP A 139 12.36 -4.86 6.24
C ASP A 139 11.11 -4.18 5.66
N PHE A 140 10.95 -4.18 4.32
CA PHE A 140 9.75 -3.66 3.69
C PHE A 140 9.36 -4.45 2.43
N ILE A 141 8.07 -4.37 2.08
CA ILE A 141 7.50 -4.88 0.83
C ILE A 141 6.44 -3.90 0.33
N SER A 142 6.40 -3.69 -0.98
CA SER A 142 5.39 -2.87 -1.64
C SER A 142 4.68 -3.69 -2.71
N PRO A 143 3.59 -4.39 -2.35
CA PRO A 143 2.77 -5.08 -3.33
C PRO A 143 2.11 -4.08 -4.27
N TYR A 144 2.18 -4.34 -5.58
CA TYR A 144 1.51 -3.51 -6.56
C TYR A 144 0.03 -3.92 -6.67
N PRO A 145 -0.94 -3.07 -6.30
CA PRO A 145 -2.34 -3.43 -6.37
C PRO A 145 -2.82 -3.47 -7.82
N ARG A 146 -3.81 -4.34 -8.09
CA ARG A 146 -4.46 -4.38 -9.39
C ARG A 146 -5.24 -3.08 -9.62
N GLN A 147 -4.90 -2.37 -10.69
CA GLN A 147 -5.62 -1.17 -11.08
C GLN A 147 -7.00 -1.54 -11.67
N LEU A 148 -8.06 -0.98 -11.11
CA LEU A 148 -9.41 -1.10 -11.64
C LEU A 148 -9.63 0.00 -12.67
N THR A 149 -10.06 -0.38 -13.87
CA THR A 149 -10.32 0.56 -14.97
C THR A 149 -11.78 0.48 -15.38
N SER A 150 -12.48 1.61 -15.37
CA SER A 150 -13.90 1.68 -15.75
C SER A 150 -14.12 2.10 -17.21
N GLY A 151 -13.19 2.83 -17.82
CA GLY A 151 -13.31 3.41 -19.16
C GLY A 151 -12.42 2.76 -20.22
N PHE A 152 -12.84 2.85 -21.50
CA PHE A 152 -12.07 2.34 -22.64
C PHE A 152 -10.66 2.98 -22.73
N VAL A 153 -10.58 4.30 -22.53
CA VAL A 153 -9.30 5.03 -22.55
C VAL A 153 -8.38 4.54 -21.43
N GLN A 154 -8.89 4.37 -20.22
CA GLN A 154 -8.12 3.86 -19.08
C GLN A 154 -7.58 2.44 -19.36
N LYS A 155 -8.36 1.57 -19.99
CA LYS A 155 -7.94 0.22 -20.35
C LYS A 155 -6.77 0.19 -21.35
N ILE A 156 -6.61 1.22 -22.19
CA ILE A 156 -5.50 1.36 -23.12
C ILE A 156 -4.27 1.94 -22.43
N PHE A 157 -4.43 2.99 -21.61
CA PHE A 157 -3.29 3.71 -21.04
C PHE A 157 -2.72 3.06 -19.77
N GLN A 158 -3.56 2.40 -18.98
CA GLN A 158 -3.13 1.76 -17.72
C GLN A 158 -2.03 0.69 -17.93
N PRO A 159 -2.11 -0.19 -18.95
CA PRO A 159 -1.03 -1.13 -19.24
C PRO A 159 0.30 -0.46 -19.60
N LEU A 160 0.29 0.75 -20.18
CA LEU A 160 1.52 1.49 -20.50
C LEU A 160 2.28 1.92 -19.24
N LEU A 161 1.58 2.29 -18.16
CA LEU A 161 2.20 2.58 -16.88
C LEU A 161 2.86 1.34 -16.29
N GLN A 162 2.20 0.20 -16.33
CA GLN A 162 2.78 -1.07 -15.89
C GLN A 162 3.97 -1.48 -16.75
N TRP A 163 3.85 -1.31 -18.07
CA TRP A 163 4.93 -1.60 -19.02
C TRP A 163 6.15 -0.72 -18.75
N SER A 164 5.97 0.59 -18.56
CA SER A 164 7.08 1.51 -18.29
C SER A 164 7.85 1.11 -17.03
N TRP A 165 7.15 0.63 -16.03
CA TRP A 165 7.71 0.14 -14.77
C TRP A 165 8.54 -1.13 -14.97
N LEU A 166 7.94 -2.12 -15.64
CA LEU A 166 8.60 -3.38 -15.98
C LEU A 166 9.78 -3.21 -16.94
N ALA A 167 9.78 -2.13 -17.74
CA ALA A 167 10.85 -1.82 -18.69
C ALA A 167 12.01 -1.02 -18.06
N SER A 168 11.85 -0.50 -16.82
CA SER A 168 12.81 0.44 -16.23
C SER A 168 13.83 -0.20 -15.31
N VAL A 169 13.44 -1.24 -14.55
CA VAL A 169 14.25 -1.82 -13.50
C VAL A 169 14.27 -3.34 -13.59
N PRO A 170 15.45 -4.00 -13.55
CA PRO A 170 15.54 -5.46 -13.45
C PRO A 170 15.18 -5.92 -12.03
N LEU A 171 13.89 -6.15 -11.79
CA LEU A 171 13.31 -6.38 -10.46
C LEU A 171 13.98 -7.51 -9.67
N LEU A 172 14.32 -8.61 -10.34
CA LEU A 172 14.99 -9.72 -9.67
C LEU A 172 16.37 -9.33 -9.13
N ILE A 173 17.12 -8.52 -9.90
CA ILE A 173 18.44 -8.01 -9.50
C ILE A 173 18.29 -7.02 -8.36
N ALA A 174 17.34 -6.08 -8.49
CA ALA A 174 17.04 -5.10 -7.44
C ALA A 174 16.70 -5.76 -6.11
N GLN A 175 15.88 -6.81 -6.14
CA GLN A 175 15.47 -7.57 -4.95
C GLN A 175 16.64 -8.39 -4.34
N LYS A 176 17.51 -8.96 -5.18
CA LYS A 176 18.61 -9.82 -4.70
C LYS A 176 19.76 -9.05 -4.09
N PHE A 177 20.09 -7.88 -4.61
CA PHE A 177 21.30 -7.14 -4.26
C PHE A 177 21.05 -5.86 -3.46
N SER A 178 19.79 -5.56 -3.09
CA SER A 178 19.41 -4.37 -2.27
C SER A 178 20.03 -3.06 -2.80
N ILE A 179 20.02 -2.86 -4.13
CA ILE A 179 20.63 -1.69 -4.77
C ILE A 179 19.72 -0.49 -4.57
N LYS A 180 20.17 0.52 -3.81
CA LYS A 180 19.39 1.72 -3.45
C LYS A 180 18.79 2.45 -4.66
N SER A 181 19.55 2.59 -5.75
CA SER A 181 19.07 3.26 -6.99
C SER A 181 18.00 2.47 -7.75
N MET A 182 17.78 1.21 -7.40
CA MET A 182 16.76 0.33 -7.97
C MET A 182 15.61 0.06 -7.00
N ALA A 183 15.62 0.71 -5.83
CA ALA A 183 14.52 0.59 -4.87
C ALA A 183 13.28 1.32 -5.44
N VAL A 184 12.22 0.57 -5.64
CA VAL A 184 10.95 1.09 -6.15
C VAL A 184 9.84 0.63 -5.22
N ALA A 185 9.03 1.59 -4.77
CA ALA A 185 7.86 1.32 -3.94
C ALA A 185 6.62 1.99 -4.56
N ASN A 186 5.51 1.29 -4.54
CA ASN A 186 4.21 1.87 -4.84
C ASN A 186 3.62 2.40 -3.53
N GLY A 187 3.33 3.69 -3.46
CA GLY A 187 2.77 4.35 -2.27
C GLY A 187 1.36 3.92 -1.90
N GLN A 188 0.65 3.18 -2.76
CA GLN A 188 -0.75 2.78 -2.51
C GLN A 188 -0.87 1.64 -1.49
N PHE A 189 0.11 0.75 -1.43
CA PHE A 189 0.16 -0.36 -0.47
C PHE A 189 1.63 -0.67 -0.13
N LEU A 190 2.03 -0.36 1.09
CA LEU A 190 3.40 -0.53 1.58
C LEU A 190 3.37 -1.14 2.97
N ILE A 191 4.22 -2.12 3.21
CA ILE A 191 4.38 -2.76 4.52
C ILE A 191 5.82 -2.62 4.97
N ILE A 192 6.00 -2.15 6.19
CA ILE A 192 7.30 -1.97 6.85
C ILE A 192 7.28 -2.77 8.15
N LYS A 193 8.34 -3.52 8.41
CA LYS A 193 8.57 -4.14 9.72
C LYS A 193 9.14 -3.08 10.66
N ARG A 194 8.54 -2.96 11.84
CA ARG A 194 9.08 -2.09 12.91
C ARG A 194 10.21 -2.84 13.62
N ASP A 195 11.32 -2.16 13.87
CA ASP A 195 12.47 -2.69 14.62
C ASP A 195 12.17 -2.82 16.12
#